data_1783282e9d165c6df43e1d4f6d6817d7
#
_entry.id   1783282e9d165c6df43e1d4f6d6817d7
#
_cell.length_a   1.000
_cell.length_b   1.000
_cell.length_c   1.000
_cell.angle_alpha   90.00
_cell.angle_beta   90.00
_cell.angle_gamma   90.00
#
_symmetry.space_group_name_H-M   'P 1'
#
loop_
_entity.id
_entity.type
_entity.pdbx_description
1 polymer ?
#
loop_
_entity_poly.entity_id
_entity_poly.type
_entity_poly.pdbx_seq_one_letter_code
_entity_poly.pdbx_strand_id
1 'polypeptide(L)'
;EAFHPIGAAGAGADAVVFEGERFAADDGDGDGDADDDSRGAFALKVQRASLATWEWVVSERLAARVPAWAAPGIVRLSALHLVGGAGSGAAAAASARVGVAAMPFGEHGTLQDALNSYLRVGERMDEVLVMYYAIELLRVVESLHAAGFLHADIKPDNVLLRNGGDAWRDWAGRRPGCWREKGVALIDFGCAVDLRQYGPRVAFVGDVKTEGFRCAEMAEGRPWTFQCDTHQVAATVHALLHGKYMRVAKGPGGYVPAEPLKRYWRRDLWTNFFSFLLNTPTRALDDPPPLGRLRRAFEDYLETEGFGPKVRECLMRQTVAMYDQAKAAEGRK
;
A
#
# COMPACT_ATOMS: atom_id res chain seq x y z
N GLU A 1 9.24 -23.01 12.13
CA GLU A 1 8.69 -21.81 12.79
C GLU A 1 7.24 -22.06 13.13
N ALA A 2 6.83 -21.81 14.38
CA ALA A 2 5.45 -21.92 14.83
C ALA A 2 4.88 -20.49 15.03
N PHE A 3 3.66 -20.27 14.55
CA PHE A 3 2.92 -19.02 14.76
C PHE A 3 1.66 -19.34 15.57
N HIS A 4 1.35 -18.48 16.53
CA HIS A 4 0.11 -18.60 17.31
C HIS A 4 -0.80 -17.43 16.97
N PRO A 5 -2.03 -17.66 16.44
CA PRO A 5 -2.98 -16.58 16.20
C PRO A 5 -3.53 -16.06 17.53
N ILE A 6 -3.49 -14.73 17.71
CA ILE A 6 -4.01 -14.04 18.90
C ILE A 6 -5.44 -13.58 18.66
N GLY A 7 -5.74 -13.04 17.47
CA GLY A 7 -7.04 -12.54 17.13
C GLY A 7 -7.22 -12.26 15.63
N ALA A 8 -8.46 -12.05 15.19
CA ALA A 8 -8.74 -11.65 13.80
C ALA A 8 -8.39 -10.16 13.62
N ALA A 9 -7.45 -9.85 12.74
CA ALA A 9 -7.04 -8.49 12.39
C ALA A 9 -7.87 -7.92 11.23
N GLY A 10 -8.43 -8.75 10.35
CA GLY A 10 -9.25 -8.31 9.23
C GLY A 10 -9.82 -9.48 8.42
N ALA A 11 -10.86 -9.20 7.66
CA ALA A 11 -11.44 -10.15 6.72
C ALA A 11 -11.80 -9.44 5.42
N GLY A 12 -11.34 -10.00 4.30
CA GLY A 12 -11.68 -9.56 2.94
C GLY A 12 -12.46 -10.64 2.20
N ALA A 13 -12.81 -10.37 0.95
CA ALA A 13 -13.59 -11.32 0.12
C ALA A 13 -12.89 -12.66 -0.11
N ASP A 14 -11.57 -12.67 -0.17
CA ASP A 14 -10.75 -13.83 -0.55
C ASP A 14 -9.77 -14.27 0.56
N ALA A 15 -9.67 -13.54 1.70
CA ALA A 15 -8.73 -13.84 2.76
C ALA A 15 -9.22 -13.40 4.15
N VAL A 16 -8.74 -14.09 5.19
CA VAL A 16 -8.85 -13.67 6.60
C VAL A 16 -7.44 -13.44 7.13
N VAL A 17 -7.25 -12.33 7.84
CA VAL A 17 -5.97 -11.97 8.45
C VAL A 17 -6.09 -12.06 9.97
N PHE A 18 -5.15 -12.76 10.59
CA PHE A 18 -5.02 -12.89 12.04
C PHE A 18 -3.75 -12.17 12.49
N GLU A 19 -3.82 -11.53 13.63
CA GLU A 19 -2.64 -11.12 14.38
C GLU A 19 -2.06 -12.35 15.07
N GLY A 20 -0.75 -12.50 15.07
CA GLY A 20 -0.07 -13.61 15.70
C GLY A 20 1.33 -13.24 16.17
N GLU A 21 1.85 -14.04 17.09
CA GLU A 21 3.22 -13.97 17.58
C GLU A 21 4.05 -15.14 17.03
N ARG A 22 5.35 -14.88 16.84
CA ARG A 22 6.31 -15.91 16.45
C ARG A 22 6.84 -16.57 17.72
N PHE A 23 6.79 -17.91 17.78
CA PHE A 23 7.50 -18.68 18.78
C PHE A 23 8.85 -19.12 18.22
N ALA A 24 9.92 -18.86 18.97
CA ALA A 24 11.16 -19.58 18.77
C ALA A 24 10.88 -21.06 19.10
N ALA A 25 11.30 -21.98 18.23
CA ALA A 25 11.31 -23.39 18.59
C ALA A 25 12.21 -23.53 19.83
N ASP A 26 11.68 -24.15 20.88
CA ASP A 26 12.44 -24.47 22.10
C ASP A 26 13.47 -25.57 21.74
N ASP A 27 14.59 -25.16 21.14
CA ASP A 27 15.76 -26.01 21.01
C ASP A 27 16.44 -26.04 22.36
N GLY A 28 15.99 -26.96 23.22
CA GLY A 28 16.47 -27.11 24.62
C GLY A 28 17.97 -27.01 24.72
N ASP A 29 18.42 -26.30 25.76
CA ASP A 29 19.79 -26.02 26.21
C ASP A 29 20.47 -24.79 25.60
N GLY A 30 20.20 -23.62 26.16
CA GLY A 30 20.99 -22.43 25.95
C GLY A 30 20.46 -21.27 26.78
N ASP A 31 21.07 -21.05 28.00
CA ASP A 31 21.07 -19.77 28.69
C ASP A 31 21.77 -18.73 27.81
N GLY A 32 21.05 -18.20 26.86
CA GLY A 32 21.49 -17.09 26.03
C GLY A 32 20.42 -16.02 26.08
N ASP A 33 20.76 -14.82 26.54
CA ASP A 33 20.03 -13.59 26.32
C ASP A 33 19.78 -13.45 24.79
N ALA A 34 18.71 -14.10 24.32
CA ALA A 34 18.22 -13.89 22.96
C ALA A 34 17.66 -12.47 22.95
N ASP A 35 18.32 -11.59 22.18
CA ASP A 35 17.87 -10.25 21.88
C ASP A 35 16.34 -10.25 21.68
N ASP A 36 15.63 -9.47 22.47
CA ASP A 36 14.16 -9.32 22.50
C ASP A 36 13.55 -8.81 21.16
N ASP A 37 14.40 -8.57 20.18
CA ASP A 37 14.05 -8.11 18.83
C ASP A 37 13.45 -9.22 17.92
N SER A 38 13.39 -10.48 18.40
CA SER A 38 12.81 -11.61 17.66
C SER A 38 11.29 -11.83 17.87
N ARG A 39 10.66 -11.06 18.78
CA ARG A 39 9.24 -11.17 19.15
C ARG A 39 8.34 -10.16 18.41
N GLY A 40 8.60 -9.89 17.13
CA GLY A 40 7.74 -9.03 16.33
C GLY A 40 6.34 -9.61 16.13
N ALA A 41 5.31 -8.78 16.21
CA ALA A 41 3.96 -9.16 15.82
C ALA A 41 3.90 -9.50 14.33
N PHE A 42 3.16 -10.55 13.97
CA PHE A 42 2.99 -11.01 12.59
C PHE A 42 1.51 -10.99 12.20
N ALA A 43 1.27 -10.71 10.93
CA ALA A 43 -0.02 -10.96 10.30
C ALA A 43 0.02 -12.32 9.59
N LEU A 44 -0.98 -13.14 9.87
CA LEU A 44 -1.20 -14.43 9.23
C LEU A 44 -2.38 -14.32 8.28
N LYS A 45 -2.09 -14.28 6.97
CA LYS A 45 -3.10 -14.19 5.91
C LYS A 45 -3.49 -15.60 5.46
N VAL A 46 -4.72 -15.98 5.73
CA VAL A 46 -5.30 -17.28 5.34
C VAL A 46 -6.16 -17.10 4.09
N GLN A 47 -5.82 -17.80 3.02
CA GLN A 47 -6.50 -17.68 1.73
C GLN A 47 -6.39 -18.98 0.91
N ARG A 48 -6.96 -19.00 -0.30
CA ARG A 48 -6.79 -20.12 -1.21
C ARG A 48 -5.32 -20.34 -1.55
N ALA A 49 -4.86 -21.59 -1.57
CA ALA A 49 -3.47 -21.95 -1.81
C ALA A 49 -2.89 -21.34 -3.10
N SER A 50 -3.69 -21.29 -4.18
CA SER A 50 -3.25 -20.71 -5.46
C SER A 50 -2.94 -19.22 -5.38
N LEU A 51 -3.75 -18.46 -4.63
CA LEU A 51 -3.51 -17.03 -4.40
C LEU A 51 -2.31 -16.81 -3.48
N ALA A 52 -2.22 -17.58 -2.39
CA ALA A 52 -1.09 -17.50 -1.47
C ALA A 52 0.24 -17.83 -2.17
N THR A 53 0.26 -18.84 -3.03
CA THR A 53 1.45 -19.22 -3.81
C THR A 53 1.83 -18.12 -4.80
N TRP A 54 0.85 -17.52 -5.48
CA TRP A 54 1.14 -16.40 -6.39
C TRP A 54 1.71 -15.19 -5.64
N GLU A 55 1.10 -14.82 -4.54
CA GLU A 55 1.55 -13.69 -3.71
C GLU A 55 2.97 -13.94 -3.16
N TRP A 56 3.28 -15.17 -2.76
CA TRP A 56 4.63 -15.58 -2.38
C TRP A 56 5.64 -15.39 -3.51
N VAL A 57 5.33 -15.90 -4.71
CA VAL A 57 6.22 -15.76 -5.90
C VAL A 57 6.46 -14.28 -6.23
N VAL A 58 5.41 -13.45 -6.15
CA VAL A 58 5.54 -12.01 -6.35
C VAL A 58 6.45 -11.39 -5.28
N SER A 59 6.24 -11.73 -4.00
CA SER A 59 7.04 -11.24 -2.87
C SER A 59 8.53 -11.54 -3.06
N GLU A 60 8.88 -12.78 -3.43
CA GLU A 60 10.27 -13.18 -3.69
C GLU A 60 10.88 -12.43 -4.89
N ARG A 61 10.13 -12.27 -5.96
CA ARG A 61 10.60 -11.53 -7.14
C ARG A 61 10.77 -10.03 -6.87
N LEU A 62 9.87 -9.43 -6.11
CA LEU A 62 9.98 -8.03 -5.66
C LEU A 62 11.23 -7.84 -4.81
N ALA A 63 11.48 -8.75 -3.86
CA ALA A 63 12.68 -8.73 -3.03
C ALA A 63 13.99 -8.72 -3.84
N ALA A 64 14.00 -9.45 -4.95
CA ALA A 64 15.17 -9.52 -5.84
C ALA A 64 15.34 -8.31 -6.76
N ARG A 65 14.28 -7.51 -6.99
CA ARG A 65 14.27 -6.45 -8.02
C ARG A 65 14.13 -5.05 -7.46
N VAL A 66 13.51 -4.90 -6.29
CA VAL A 66 13.32 -3.59 -5.66
C VAL A 66 14.60 -3.18 -4.95
N PRO A 67 15.13 -1.96 -5.20
CA PRO A 67 16.32 -1.51 -4.53
C PRO A 67 16.12 -1.34 -3.03
N ALA A 68 17.17 -1.54 -2.22
CA ALA A 68 17.12 -1.52 -0.76
C ALA A 68 16.49 -0.26 -0.15
N TRP A 69 16.65 0.91 -0.81
CA TRP A 69 16.06 2.16 -0.33
C TRP A 69 14.53 2.20 -0.48
N ALA A 70 13.95 1.42 -1.42
CA ALA A 70 12.51 1.34 -1.66
C ALA A 70 11.85 0.13 -0.99
N ALA A 71 12.65 -0.85 -0.58
CA ALA A 71 12.16 -2.08 0.05
C ALA A 71 11.22 -1.85 1.24
N PRO A 72 11.43 -0.83 2.11
CA PRO A 72 10.50 -0.56 3.21
C PRO A 72 9.07 -0.15 2.76
N GLY A 73 8.87 0.26 1.51
CA GLY A 73 7.57 0.57 0.93
C GLY A 73 6.77 -0.64 0.43
N ILE A 74 7.30 -1.86 0.60
CA ILE A 74 6.68 -3.10 0.12
C ILE A 74 6.76 -4.14 1.23
N VAL A 75 5.62 -4.57 1.74
CA VAL A 75 5.57 -5.62 2.76
C VAL A 75 5.88 -6.97 2.11
N ARG A 76 6.90 -7.63 2.65
CA ARG A 76 7.33 -8.95 2.19
C ARG A 76 6.68 -10.04 3.02
N LEU A 77 6.33 -11.15 2.35
CA LEU A 77 5.98 -12.38 3.04
C LEU A 77 7.25 -13.02 3.61
N SER A 78 7.21 -13.44 4.87
CA SER A 78 8.31 -14.09 5.57
C SER A 78 8.23 -15.61 5.54
N ALA A 79 7.01 -16.15 5.44
CA ALA A 79 6.76 -17.60 5.34
C ALA A 79 5.47 -17.88 4.57
N LEU A 80 5.41 -19.08 3.94
CA LEU A 80 4.20 -19.62 3.34
C LEU A 80 4.03 -21.07 3.76
N HIS A 81 2.87 -21.40 4.32
CA HIS A 81 2.46 -22.77 4.64
C HIS A 81 1.27 -23.18 3.79
N LEU A 82 1.37 -24.33 3.15
CA LEU A 82 0.29 -24.91 2.34
C LEU A 82 -0.33 -26.10 3.10
N VAL A 83 -1.64 -26.07 3.29
CA VAL A 83 -2.38 -27.00 4.16
C VAL A 83 -3.46 -27.74 3.37
N GLY A 84 -3.72 -28.99 3.75
CA GLY A 84 -4.80 -29.79 3.17
C GLY A 84 -4.42 -30.51 1.88
N GLY A 85 -3.13 -30.64 1.55
CA GLY A 85 -2.62 -31.42 0.43
C GLY A 85 -2.48 -32.92 0.78
N ALA A 86 -2.66 -33.78 -0.19
CA ALA A 86 -2.37 -35.22 -0.08
C ALA A 86 -0.95 -35.51 -0.58
N GLY A 87 -0.20 -36.38 0.13
CA GLY A 87 1.18 -36.74 -0.22
C GLY A 87 2.23 -35.91 0.46
N SER A 88 3.47 -35.89 -0.06
CA SER A 88 4.59 -35.11 0.46
C SER A 88 5.27 -34.31 -0.66
N GLY A 89 5.99 -33.23 -0.30
CA GLY A 89 6.75 -32.39 -1.23
C GLY A 89 5.85 -31.70 -2.26
N ALA A 90 6.26 -31.72 -3.53
CA ALA A 90 5.55 -31.02 -4.61
C ALA A 90 4.12 -31.53 -4.85
N ALA A 91 3.84 -32.81 -4.60
CA ALA A 91 2.49 -33.39 -4.74
C ALA A 91 1.53 -32.85 -3.67
N ALA A 92 2.00 -32.70 -2.41
CA ALA A 92 1.22 -32.08 -1.33
C ALA A 92 0.92 -30.62 -1.64
N ALA A 93 1.93 -29.86 -2.10
CA ALA A 93 1.76 -28.47 -2.48
C ALA A 93 0.76 -28.29 -3.63
N ALA A 94 0.80 -29.14 -4.65
CA ALA A 94 -0.12 -29.09 -5.80
C ALA A 94 -1.58 -29.40 -5.43
N SER A 95 -1.81 -30.15 -4.36
CA SER A 95 -3.16 -30.53 -3.87
C SER A 95 -3.64 -29.71 -2.68
N ALA A 96 -2.82 -28.79 -2.15
CA ALA A 96 -3.20 -27.92 -1.05
C ALA A 96 -4.41 -27.02 -1.42
N ARG A 97 -5.31 -26.83 -0.47
CA ARG A 97 -6.53 -26.02 -0.64
C ARG A 97 -6.39 -24.65 0.02
N VAL A 98 -5.62 -24.57 1.11
CA VAL A 98 -5.44 -23.37 1.92
C VAL A 98 -3.95 -23.02 1.96
N GLY A 99 -3.63 -21.75 1.84
CA GLY A 99 -2.32 -21.16 2.09
C GLY A 99 -2.40 -20.20 3.26
N VAL A 100 -1.40 -20.29 4.14
CA VAL A 100 -1.20 -19.37 5.26
C VAL A 100 0.12 -18.65 5.00
N ALA A 101 0.04 -17.35 4.75
CA ALA A 101 1.20 -16.49 4.55
C ALA A 101 1.46 -15.65 5.78
N ALA A 102 2.69 -15.62 6.26
CA ALA A 102 3.13 -14.77 7.37
C ALA A 102 3.85 -13.55 6.84
N MET A 103 3.60 -12.38 7.45
CA MET A 103 4.24 -11.10 7.12
C MET A 103 4.33 -10.23 8.38
N PRO A 104 5.20 -9.21 8.43
CA PRO A 104 5.21 -8.24 9.53
C PRO A 104 3.84 -7.62 9.74
N PHE A 105 3.41 -7.48 11.00
CA PHE A 105 2.15 -6.83 11.34
C PHE A 105 2.25 -5.32 11.18
N GLY A 106 1.22 -4.71 10.62
CA GLY A 106 1.13 -3.26 10.42
C GLY A 106 0.56 -2.54 11.65
N GLU A 107 1.37 -2.34 12.68
CA GLU A 107 0.96 -1.77 13.99
C GLU A 107 0.25 -0.41 13.91
N HIS A 108 0.50 0.34 12.87
CA HIS A 108 -0.05 1.69 12.70
C HIS A 108 -1.32 1.74 11.82
N GLY A 109 -1.85 0.58 11.43
CA GLY A 109 -3.03 0.47 10.58
C GLY A 109 -2.78 0.89 9.13
N THR A 110 -3.87 1.12 8.41
CA THR A 110 -3.89 1.45 6.99
C THR A 110 -4.22 2.93 6.73
N LEU A 111 -4.06 3.39 5.50
CA LEU A 111 -4.59 4.70 5.08
C LEU A 111 -6.12 4.78 5.21
N GLN A 112 -6.84 3.64 5.10
CA GLN A 112 -8.28 3.59 5.34
C GLN A 112 -8.61 3.85 6.81
N ASP A 113 -7.84 3.29 7.74
CA ASP A 113 -8.00 3.53 9.17
C ASP A 113 -7.72 5.00 9.51
N ALA A 114 -6.67 5.58 8.92
CA ALA A 114 -6.40 7.00 9.05
C ALA A 114 -7.57 7.85 8.51
N LEU A 115 -8.06 7.56 7.32
CA LEU A 115 -9.21 8.27 6.74
C LEU A 115 -10.45 8.15 7.65
N ASN A 116 -10.74 6.95 8.12
CA ASN A 116 -11.86 6.69 9.02
C ASN A 116 -11.73 7.46 10.34
N SER A 117 -10.51 7.65 10.85
CA SER A 117 -10.28 8.41 12.09
C SER A 117 -10.74 9.86 11.97
N TYR A 118 -10.50 10.51 10.83
CA TYR A 118 -10.98 11.87 10.54
C TYR A 118 -12.49 11.90 10.31
N LEU A 119 -13.03 10.95 9.54
CA LEU A 119 -14.45 10.91 9.22
C LEU A 119 -15.34 10.71 10.46
N ARG A 120 -14.89 9.91 11.43
CA ARG A 120 -15.61 9.67 12.70
C ARG A 120 -15.85 10.95 13.52
N VAL A 121 -14.93 11.90 13.43
CA VAL A 121 -15.05 13.18 14.13
C VAL A 121 -15.57 14.31 13.24
N GLY A 122 -16.01 13.98 12.02
CA GLY A 122 -16.53 14.97 11.06
C GLY A 122 -15.47 15.90 10.46
N GLU A 123 -14.19 15.54 10.62
CA GLU A 123 -13.06 16.31 10.10
C GLU A 123 -12.57 15.77 8.74
N ARG A 124 -11.67 16.50 8.13
CA ARG A 124 -10.94 16.10 6.93
C ARG A 124 -9.45 16.10 7.20
N MET A 125 -8.75 15.23 6.49
CA MET A 125 -7.30 15.23 6.51
C MET A 125 -6.76 16.58 5.99
N ASP A 126 -5.73 17.11 6.65
CA ASP A 126 -5.05 18.34 6.23
C ASP A 126 -4.42 18.15 4.84
N GLU A 127 -4.52 19.16 3.97
CA GLU A 127 -3.99 19.10 2.60
C GLU A 127 -2.50 18.76 2.57
N VAL A 128 -1.73 19.33 3.50
CA VAL A 128 -0.27 19.10 3.61
C VAL A 128 0.02 17.63 3.94
N LEU A 129 -0.80 17.01 4.79
CA LEU A 129 -0.68 15.59 5.11
C LEU A 129 -1.08 14.71 3.92
N VAL A 130 -2.11 15.09 3.16
CA VAL A 130 -2.47 14.38 1.92
C VAL A 130 -1.36 14.50 0.87
N MET A 131 -0.70 15.66 0.74
CA MET A 131 0.47 15.82 -0.14
C MET A 131 1.61 14.89 0.27
N TYR A 132 1.88 14.78 1.57
CA TYR A 132 2.88 13.84 2.09
C TYR A 132 2.55 12.39 1.71
N TYR A 133 1.32 11.93 1.90
CA TYR A 133 0.92 10.58 1.50
C TYR A 133 0.95 10.37 -0.02
N ALA A 134 0.62 11.40 -0.80
CA ALA A 134 0.76 11.35 -2.26
C ALA A 134 2.23 11.18 -2.68
N ILE A 135 3.17 11.89 -2.04
CA ILE A 135 4.61 11.75 -2.26
C ILE A 135 5.06 10.31 -1.97
N GLU A 136 4.70 9.78 -0.79
CA GLU A 136 5.13 8.45 -0.37
C GLU A 136 4.52 7.35 -1.26
N LEU A 137 3.25 7.45 -1.59
CA LEU A 137 2.57 6.49 -2.47
C LEU A 137 3.15 6.51 -3.89
N LEU A 138 3.39 7.71 -4.46
CA LEU A 138 4.05 7.85 -5.77
C LEU A 138 5.46 7.24 -5.75
N ARG A 139 6.22 7.40 -4.66
CA ARG A 139 7.57 6.84 -4.51
C ARG A 139 7.56 5.32 -4.54
N VAL A 140 6.62 4.71 -3.80
CA VAL A 140 6.49 3.25 -3.76
C VAL A 140 6.05 2.70 -5.12
N VAL A 141 5.03 3.29 -5.75
CA VAL A 141 4.52 2.84 -7.06
C VAL A 141 5.54 3.07 -8.17
N GLU A 142 6.30 4.18 -8.15
CA GLU A 142 7.42 4.41 -9.09
C GLU A 142 8.45 3.27 -8.99
N SER A 143 8.79 2.85 -7.78
CA SER A 143 9.75 1.76 -7.53
C SER A 143 9.20 0.40 -7.97
N LEU A 144 7.90 0.15 -7.75
CA LEU A 144 7.20 -1.05 -8.16
C LEU A 144 7.19 -1.18 -9.71
N HIS A 145 6.82 -0.10 -10.40
CA HIS A 145 6.82 -0.07 -11.86
C HIS A 145 8.24 -0.24 -12.44
N ALA A 146 9.26 0.38 -11.83
CA ALA A 146 10.65 0.21 -12.23
C ALA A 146 11.15 -1.24 -12.02
N ALA A 147 10.64 -1.94 -11.00
CA ALA A 147 10.90 -3.37 -10.77
C ALA A 147 10.15 -4.28 -11.78
N GLY A 148 9.27 -3.72 -12.61
CA GLY A 148 8.50 -4.42 -13.62
C GLY A 148 7.24 -5.09 -13.09
N PHE A 149 6.55 -4.43 -12.14
CA PHE A 149 5.28 -4.93 -11.59
C PHE A 149 4.18 -3.89 -11.66
N LEU A 150 2.94 -4.37 -11.83
CA LEU A 150 1.73 -3.66 -11.45
C LEU A 150 1.19 -4.27 -10.16
N HIS A 151 0.63 -3.41 -9.29
CA HIS A 151 -0.08 -3.89 -8.09
C HIS A 151 -1.50 -4.36 -8.41
N ALA A 152 -2.19 -3.59 -9.23
CA ALA A 152 -3.56 -3.80 -9.73
C ALA A 152 -4.67 -3.83 -8.66
N ASP A 153 -4.37 -3.48 -7.38
CA ASP A 153 -5.37 -3.29 -6.31
C ASP A 153 -4.92 -2.24 -5.28
N ILE A 154 -4.37 -1.08 -5.75
CA ILE A 154 -3.99 0.02 -4.86
C ILE A 154 -5.24 0.74 -4.38
N LYS A 155 -5.48 0.69 -3.07
CA LYS A 155 -6.58 1.35 -2.38
C LYS A 155 -6.17 1.67 -0.94
N PRO A 156 -6.87 2.56 -0.22
CA PRO A 156 -6.47 2.92 1.15
C PRO A 156 -6.29 1.74 2.10
N ASP A 157 -7.08 0.66 1.93
CA ASP A 157 -7.01 -0.56 2.73
C ASP A 157 -5.70 -1.36 2.50
N ASN A 158 -5.12 -1.25 1.31
CA ASN A 158 -3.91 -1.97 0.91
C ASN A 158 -2.63 -1.13 1.06
N VAL A 159 -2.70 -0.03 1.81
CA VAL A 159 -1.59 0.87 2.10
C VAL A 159 -1.42 0.98 3.60
N LEU A 160 -0.42 0.28 4.16
CA LEU A 160 -0.06 0.38 5.57
C LEU A 160 0.65 1.70 5.86
N LEU A 161 0.39 2.23 7.04
CA LEU A 161 1.15 3.34 7.61
C LEU A 161 2.44 2.83 8.24
N ARG A 162 3.53 3.49 7.94
CA ARG A 162 4.83 3.28 8.57
C ARG A 162 5.13 4.51 9.42
N ASN A 163 5.25 4.30 10.70
CA ASN A 163 5.48 5.37 11.66
C ASN A 163 6.53 4.99 12.72
N GLY A 164 7.43 4.08 12.37
CA GLY A 164 8.52 3.63 13.21
C GLY A 164 9.53 4.74 13.56
N GLY A 165 10.41 4.42 14.50
CA GLY A 165 11.47 5.31 14.99
C GLY A 165 10.98 6.37 15.98
N ASP A 166 11.77 6.62 17.02
CA ASP A 166 11.42 7.52 18.13
C ASP A 166 11.55 9.01 17.80
N ALA A 167 12.22 9.34 16.70
CA ALA A 167 12.52 10.74 16.40
C ALA A 167 11.46 11.40 15.52
N TRP A 168 10.65 12.24 16.14
CA TRP A 168 9.76 13.17 15.45
C TRP A 168 10.52 14.41 14.98
N ARG A 169 11.24 14.28 13.87
CA ARG A 169 11.93 15.40 13.20
C ARG A 169 11.01 16.05 12.19
N ASP A 170 11.34 17.28 11.78
CA ASP A 170 10.66 17.90 10.65
C ASP A 170 10.88 17.11 9.37
N TRP A 171 9.82 16.98 8.58
CA TRP A 171 9.95 16.35 7.28
C TRP A 171 10.84 17.22 6.38
N ALA A 172 11.80 16.60 5.70
CA ALA A 172 12.80 17.29 4.89
C ALA A 172 12.95 16.66 3.50
N GLY A 173 11.89 16.09 2.97
CA GLY A 173 11.81 15.65 1.59
C GLY A 173 12.90 14.68 1.17
N ARG A 174 13.76 15.14 0.27
CA ARG A 174 14.78 14.33 -0.40
C ARG A 174 16.06 14.08 0.42
N ARG A 175 16.19 14.60 1.63
CA ARG A 175 17.41 14.44 2.42
C ARG A 175 17.63 12.97 2.78
N PRO A 176 18.84 12.40 2.50
CA PRO A 176 19.15 11.04 2.88
C PRO A 176 18.97 10.80 4.39
N GLY A 177 18.33 9.69 4.77
CA GLY A 177 18.10 9.33 6.16
C GLY A 177 16.96 10.06 6.86
N CYS A 178 16.30 11.03 6.22
CA CYS A 178 15.09 11.64 6.75
C CYS A 178 13.92 10.70 6.58
N TRP A 179 13.26 10.37 7.69
CA TRP A 179 12.03 9.57 7.72
C TRP A 179 12.09 8.20 7.00
N ARG A 180 13.24 7.51 7.06
CA ARG A 180 13.35 6.15 6.49
C ARG A 180 12.34 5.16 7.08
N GLU A 181 11.97 5.35 8.34
CA GLU A 181 11.06 4.49 9.10
C GLU A 181 9.61 4.96 9.05
N LYS A 182 9.36 6.13 8.43
CA LYS A 182 8.03 6.70 8.22
C LYS A 182 7.64 6.62 6.75
N GLY A 183 6.34 6.74 6.46
CA GLY A 183 5.82 6.67 5.10
C GLY A 183 4.68 5.69 4.96
N VAL A 184 4.63 5.02 3.83
CA VAL A 184 3.64 3.98 3.55
C VAL A 184 4.30 2.71 3.02
N ALA A 185 3.58 1.59 3.12
CA ALA A 185 3.97 0.33 2.51
C ALA A 185 2.77 -0.35 1.86
N LEU A 186 2.95 -0.87 0.64
CA LEU A 186 1.93 -1.66 -0.06
C LEU A 186 1.87 -3.09 0.50
N ILE A 187 0.65 -3.59 0.65
CA ILE A 187 0.31 -4.97 1.00
C ILE A 187 -0.64 -5.55 -0.03
N ASP A 188 -0.85 -6.86 0.05
CA ASP A 188 -1.81 -7.60 -0.78
C ASP A 188 -1.48 -7.59 -2.27
N PHE A 189 -0.42 -8.30 -2.62
CA PHE A 189 0.05 -8.49 -3.99
C PHE A 189 -0.69 -9.63 -4.73
N GLY A 190 -1.84 -10.08 -4.24
CA GLY A 190 -2.63 -11.16 -4.84
C GLY A 190 -3.10 -10.87 -6.26
N CYS A 191 -3.31 -9.60 -6.61
CA CYS A 191 -3.67 -9.15 -7.96
C CYS A 191 -2.47 -8.69 -8.80
N ALA A 192 -1.26 -8.70 -8.27
CA ALA A 192 -0.09 -8.12 -8.93
C ALA A 192 0.23 -8.84 -10.25
N VAL A 193 0.77 -8.07 -11.20
CA VAL A 193 1.19 -8.55 -12.51
C VAL A 193 2.70 -8.36 -12.66
N ASP A 194 3.43 -9.46 -12.86
CA ASP A 194 4.86 -9.41 -13.22
C ASP A 194 5.00 -9.13 -14.72
N LEU A 195 5.25 -7.90 -15.08
CA LEU A 195 5.32 -7.42 -16.46
C LEU A 195 6.43 -8.11 -17.27
N ARG A 196 7.50 -8.58 -16.60
CA ARG A 196 8.62 -9.28 -17.27
C ARG A 196 8.25 -10.67 -17.80
N GLN A 197 7.06 -11.17 -17.44
CA GLN A 197 6.53 -12.42 -18.02
C GLN A 197 5.91 -12.21 -19.40
N TYR A 198 5.79 -10.95 -19.86
CA TYR A 198 5.11 -10.58 -21.09
C TYR A 198 6.01 -9.77 -22.01
N GLY A 199 5.69 -9.78 -23.30
CA GLY A 199 6.36 -8.89 -24.26
C GLY A 199 5.94 -7.43 -24.06
N PRO A 200 6.80 -6.46 -24.44
CA PRO A 200 6.60 -5.04 -24.15
C PRO A 200 5.31 -4.44 -24.74
N ARG A 201 4.75 -5.07 -25.76
CA ARG A 201 3.51 -4.61 -26.45
C ARG A 201 2.24 -5.29 -25.95
N VAL A 202 2.32 -6.11 -24.91
CA VAL A 202 1.14 -6.74 -24.32
C VAL A 202 0.36 -5.69 -23.52
N ALA A 203 -0.96 -5.72 -23.66
CA ALA A 203 -1.90 -4.99 -22.83
C ALA A 203 -2.91 -5.99 -22.23
N PHE A 204 -3.42 -5.67 -21.05
CA PHE A 204 -4.29 -6.55 -20.28
C PHE A 204 -5.75 -6.17 -20.52
N VAL A 205 -6.64 -7.18 -20.46
CA VAL A 205 -8.08 -7.01 -20.42
C VAL A 205 -8.60 -7.64 -19.13
N GLY A 206 -9.63 -7.07 -18.60
CA GLY A 206 -10.21 -7.51 -17.33
C GLY A 206 -10.56 -6.32 -16.46
N ASP A 207 -11.08 -6.62 -15.29
CA ASP A 207 -11.64 -5.62 -14.40
C ASP A 207 -11.20 -5.88 -12.96
N VAL A 208 -11.03 -4.82 -12.19
CA VAL A 208 -10.83 -4.90 -10.74
C VAL A 208 -12.19 -4.96 -10.04
N LYS A 209 -12.26 -5.72 -8.96
CA LYS A 209 -13.52 -5.93 -8.22
C LYS A 209 -13.98 -4.70 -7.43
N THR A 210 -13.05 -3.82 -7.05
CA THR A 210 -13.34 -2.69 -6.16
C THR A 210 -13.91 -1.51 -6.96
N GLU A 211 -15.17 -1.19 -6.70
CA GLU A 211 -15.84 -0.02 -7.29
C GLU A 211 -15.11 1.27 -6.87
N GLY A 212 -15.00 2.22 -7.83
CA GLY A 212 -14.27 3.49 -7.63
C GLY A 212 -12.77 3.40 -7.93
N PHE A 213 -12.21 2.17 -8.10
CA PHE A 213 -10.81 1.93 -8.42
C PHE A 213 -10.59 1.37 -9.83
N ARG A 214 -11.63 1.33 -10.65
CA ARG A 214 -11.58 0.92 -12.06
C ARG A 214 -11.10 2.07 -12.92
N CYS A 215 -10.02 1.88 -13.68
CA CYS A 215 -9.60 2.89 -14.66
C CYS A 215 -10.61 3.01 -15.80
N ALA A 216 -10.52 4.09 -16.57
CA ALA A 216 -11.44 4.35 -17.65
C ALA A 216 -11.41 3.26 -18.74
N GLU A 217 -10.24 2.69 -19.00
CA GLU A 217 -10.03 1.58 -19.93
C GLU A 217 -10.84 0.35 -19.52
N MET A 218 -10.79 -0.02 -18.24
CA MET A 218 -11.57 -1.13 -17.70
C MET A 218 -13.08 -0.85 -17.81
N ALA A 219 -13.51 0.35 -17.45
CA ALA A 219 -14.91 0.75 -17.50
C ALA A 219 -15.46 0.76 -18.95
N GLU A 220 -14.61 1.01 -19.93
CA GLU A 220 -14.94 1.06 -21.38
C GLU A 220 -14.62 -0.27 -22.09
N GLY A 221 -14.15 -1.31 -21.37
CA GLY A 221 -13.77 -2.60 -21.96
C GLY A 221 -12.56 -2.53 -22.89
N ARG A 222 -11.71 -1.52 -22.73
CA ARG A 222 -10.49 -1.33 -23.51
C ARG A 222 -9.28 -1.97 -22.81
N PRO A 223 -8.26 -2.40 -23.58
CA PRO A 223 -7.00 -2.87 -22.99
C PRO A 223 -6.31 -1.78 -22.18
N TRP A 224 -5.63 -2.19 -21.09
CA TRP A 224 -4.90 -1.32 -20.17
C TRP A 224 -3.50 -1.86 -19.88
N THR A 225 -2.63 -1.00 -19.35
CA THR A 225 -1.30 -1.32 -18.80
C THR A 225 -1.15 -0.61 -17.44
N PHE A 226 -0.34 0.42 -17.36
CA PHE A 226 -0.12 1.19 -16.12
C PHE A 226 -1.33 2.02 -15.66
N GLN A 227 -2.34 2.20 -16.53
CA GLN A 227 -3.56 2.97 -16.21
C GLN A 227 -4.28 2.42 -14.97
N CYS A 228 -4.20 1.10 -14.75
CA CYS A 228 -4.76 0.47 -13.56
C CYS A 228 -4.21 1.13 -12.29
N ASP A 229 -2.89 1.07 -12.11
CA ASP A 229 -2.24 1.59 -10.90
C ASP A 229 -2.30 3.12 -10.82
N THR A 230 -2.11 3.84 -11.94
CA THR A 230 -2.16 5.31 -11.91
C THR A 230 -3.54 5.82 -11.51
N HIS A 231 -4.60 5.21 -12.03
CA HIS A 231 -5.96 5.51 -11.62
C HIS A 231 -6.18 5.22 -10.12
N GLN A 232 -5.70 4.09 -9.63
CA GLN A 232 -5.85 3.65 -8.24
C GLN A 232 -5.09 4.56 -7.27
N VAL A 233 -3.92 5.06 -7.66
CA VAL A 233 -3.19 6.11 -6.91
C VAL A 233 -4.03 7.39 -6.85
N ALA A 234 -4.59 7.84 -7.98
CA ALA A 234 -5.46 9.01 -8.01
C ALA A 234 -6.69 8.83 -7.13
N ALA A 235 -7.34 7.67 -7.19
CA ALA A 235 -8.53 7.35 -6.40
C ALA A 235 -8.22 7.30 -4.88
N THR A 236 -7.09 6.71 -4.50
CA THR A 236 -6.62 6.67 -3.12
C THR A 236 -6.39 8.07 -2.58
N VAL A 237 -5.60 8.89 -3.27
CA VAL A 237 -5.30 10.27 -2.86
C VAL A 237 -6.56 11.15 -2.86
N HIS A 238 -7.47 10.94 -3.82
CA HIS A 238 -8.77 11.63 -3.83
C HIS A 238 -9.60 11.29 -2.58
N ALA A 239 -9.63 10.02 -2.16
CA ALA A 239 -10.35 9.61 -0.97
C ALA A 239 -9.80 10.32 0.28
N LEU A 240 -8.48 10.44 0.42
CA LEU A 240 -7.85 11.19 1.51
C LEU A 240 -8.20 12.67 1.47
N LEU A 241 -8.16 13.30 0.28
CA LEU A 241 -8.36 14.74 0.11
C LEU A 241 -9.83 15.15 0.28
N HIS A 242 -10.75 14.35 -0.25
CA HIS A 242 -12.19 14.66 -0.26
C HIS A 242 -12.99 13.94 0.83
N GLY A 243 -12.44 12.93 1.48
CA GLY A 243 -13.14 12.09 2.45
C GLY A 243 -14.19 11.16 1.82
N LYS A 244 -14.08 10.87 0.52
CA LYS A 244 -15.00 9.99 -0.22
C LYS A 244 -14.33 9.43 -1.48
N TYR A 245 -14.83 8.30 -1.95
CA TYR A 245 -14.33 7.67 -3.17
C TYR A 245 -14.50 8.57 -4.40
N MET A 246 -13.53 8.46 -5.30
CA MET A 246 -13.49 9.24 -6.53
C MET A 246 -14.55 8.78 -7.52
N ARG A 247 -15.26 9.73 -8.12
CA ARG A 247 -16.00 9.52 -9.36
C ARG A 247 -15.29 10.28 -10.46
N VAL A 248 -15.28 9.71 -11.65
CA VAL A 248 -14.59 10.28 -12.81
C VAL A 248 -15.61 10.82 -13.80
N ALA A 249 -15.32 11.97 -14.38
CA ALA A 249 -16.10 12.61 -15.43
C ALA A 249 -15.21 12.87 -16.66
N LYS A 250 -15.82 12.92 -17.86
CA LYS A 250 -15.14 13.37 -19.06
C LYS A 250 -15.18 14.90 -19.15
N GLY A 251 -13.99 15.52 -19.19
CA GLY A 251 -13.79 16.94 -19.41
C GLY A 251 -13.20 17.22 -20.79
N PRO A 252 -12.98 18.51 -21.16
CA PRO A 252 -12.43 18.89 -22.46
C PRO A 252 -11.03 18.33 -22.74
N GLY A 253 -10.23 18.09 -21.67
CA GLY A 253 -8.86 17.58 -21.75
C GLY A 253 -8.69 16.11 -21.35
N GLY A 254 -9.78 15.34 -21.28
CA GLY A 254 -9.75 13.94 -20.85
C GLY A 254 -10.54 13.69 -19.57
N TYR A 255 -10.13 12.70 -18.79
CA TYR A 255 -10.78 12.31 -17.55
C TYR A 255 -10.34 13.23 -16.38
N VAL A 256 -11.29 13.61 -15.55
CA VAL A 256 -11.08 14.45 -14.36
C VAL A 256 -11.93 13.92 -13.21
N PRO A 257 -11.55 14.17 -11.93
CA PRO A 257 -12.46 13.92 -10.82
C PRO A 257 -13.75 14.72 -10.98
N ALA A 258 -14.89 14.10 -10.70
CA ALA A 258 -16.19 14.78 -10.77
C ALA A 258 -16.36 15.84 -9.67
N GLU A 259 -15.69 15.64 -8.54
CA GLU A 259 -15.66 16.57 -7.42
C GLU A 259 -14.67 17.72 -7.68
N PRO A 260 -15.13 18.98 -7.60
CA PRO A 260 -14.25 20.13 -7.82
C PRO A 260 -13.25 20.29 -6.66
N LEU A 261 -12.05 20.72 -6.99
CA LEU A 261 -11.03 21.11 -6.01
C LEU A 261 -11.49 22.35 -5.25
N LYS A 262 -11.30 22.36 -3.94
CA LYS A 262 -11.64 23.52 -3.10
C LYS A 262 -10.75 24.73 -3.40
N ARG A 263 -11.28 25.94 -3.20
CA ARG A 263 -10.60 27.19 -3.55
C ARG A 263 -9.30 27.42 -2.75
N TYR A 264 -9.24 26.93 -1.54
CA TYR A 264 -8.10 27.07 -0.63
C TYR A 264 -7.04 25.99 -0.78
N TRP A 265 -7.26 24.96 -1.62
CA TRP A 265 -6.26 23.96 -1.95
C TRP A 265 -5.29 24.46 -3.03
N ARG A 266 -4.12 23.87 -3.09
CA ARG A 266 -3.12 24.12 -4.13
C ARG A 266 -3.57 23.50 -5.45
N ARG A 267 -4.54 24.18 -6.08
CA ARG A 267 -5.30 23.67 -7.24
C ARG A 267 -4.43 23.34 -8.45
N ASP A 268 -3.37 24.08 -8.69
CA ASP A 268 -2.41 23.87 -9.77
C ASP A 268 -1.71 22.51 -9.63
N LEU A 269 -1.20 22.16 -8.45
CA LEU A 269 -0.58 20.87 -8.18
C LEU A 269 -1.58 19.72 -8.30
N TRP A 270 -2.76 19.86 -7.67
CA TRP A 270 -3.80 18.82 -7.72
C TRP A 270 -4.38 18.62 -9.12
N THR A 271 -4.58 19.69 -9.87
CA THR A 271 -5.04 19.59 -11.27
C THR A 271 -4.04 18.83 -12.13
N ASN A 272 -2.74 19.16 -11.99
CA ASN A 272 -1.69 18.44 -12.69
C ASN A 272 -1.61 16.95 -12.27
N PHE A 273 -1.71 16.68 -10.96
CA PHE A 273 -1.71 15.33 -10.40
C PHE A 273 -2.83 14.45 -10.99
N PHE A 274 -4.08 14.90 -10.86
CA PHE A 274 -5.23 14.14 -11.36
C PHE A 274 -5.25 14.05 -12.88
N SER A 275 -4.93 15.13 -13.59
CA SER A 275 -4.87 15.12 -15.05
C SER A 275 -3.84 14.12 -15.58
N PHE A 276 -2.64 14.06 -14.96
CA PHE A 276 -1.61 13.12 -15.37
C PHE A 276 -2.04 11.66 -15.09
N LEU A 277 -2.49 11.37 -13.88
CA LEU A 277 -2.75 9.99 -13.45
C LEU A 277 -4.01 9.39 -14.12
N LEU A 278 -5.03 10.19 -14.35
CA LEU A 278 -6.28 9.73 -14.98
C LEU A 278 -6.18 9.64 -16.50
N ASN A 279 -5.18 10.28 -17.11
CA ASN A 279 -5.00 10.31 -18.57
C ASN A 279 -3.64 9.73 -18.99
N THR A 280 -3.06 8.85 -18.16
CA THR A 280 -1.85 8.11 -18.53
C THR A 280 -2.11 7.32 -19.82
N PRO A 281 -1.34 7.52 -20.90
CA PRO A 281 -1.55 6.79 -22.13
C PRO A 281 -1.14 5.32 -21.96
N THR A 282 -1.65 4.45 -22.84
CA THR A 282 -1.15 3.08 -22.95
C THR A 282 0.34 3.13 -23.31
N ARG A 283 1.16 2.45 -22.54
CA ARG A 283 2.62 2.44 -22.67
C ARG A 283 3.14 1.02 -22.82
N ALA A 284 4.31 0.88 -23.43
CA ALA A 284 5.03 -0.38 -23.43
C ALA A 284 5.37 -0.80 -21.97
N LEU A 285 5.41 -2.10 -21.68
CA LEU A 285 5.57 -2.61 -20.33
C LEU A 285 6.97 -2.30 -19.74
N ASP A 286 7.95 -2.00 -20.60
CA ASP A 286 9.30 -1.59 -20.23
C ASP A 286 9.49 -0.05 -20.19
N ASP A 287 8.42 0.72 -20.42
CA ASP A 287 8.40 2.18 -20.40
C ASP A 287 7.36 2.71 -19.39
N PRO A 288 7.60 2.61 -18.08
CA PRO A 288 6.65 3.04 -17.05
C PRO A 288 6.41 4.55 -17.07
N PRO A 289 5.23 5.02 -16.61
CA PRO A 289 4.91 6.44 -16.52
C PRO A 289 5.87 7.14 -15.54
N PRO A 290 6.34 8.35 -15.87
CA PRO A 290 7.34 9.07 -15.07
C PRO A 290 6.71 9.73 -13.82
N LEU A 291 6.26 8.92 -12.86
CA LEU A 291 5.58 9.35 -11.62
C LEU A 291 6.45 10.28 -10.77
N GLY A 292 7.76 10.13 -10.83
CA GLY A 292 8.72 10.99 -10.12
C GLY A 292 8.61 12.49 -10.47
N ARG A 293 8.02 12.83 -11.61
CA ARG A 293 7.75 14.25 -11.95
C ARG A 293 6.65 14.83 -11.06
N LEU A 294 5.57 14.09 -10.83
CA LEU A 294 4.50 14.49 -9.92
C LEU A 294 5.00 14.55 -8.47
N ARG A 295 5.72 13.51 -8.05
CA ARG A 295 6.30 13.44 -6.70
C ARG A 295 7.17 14.63 -6.41
N ARG A 296 8.10 14.98 -7.31
CA ARG A 296 8.99 16.13 -7.14
C ARG A 296 8.24 17.46 -7.05
N ALA A 297 7.15 17.64 -7.78
CA ALA A 297 6.37 18.87 -7.71
C ALA A 297 5.77 19.11 -6.31
N PHE A 298 5.28 18.06 -5.65
CA PHE A 298 4.84 18.15 -4.26
C PHE A 298 6.00 18.31 -3.27
N GLU A 299 7.10 17.58 -3.45
CA GLU A 299 8.30 17.69 -2.61
C GLU A 299 8.85 19.14 -2.66
N ASP A 300 9.03 19.69 -3.86
CA ASP A 300 9.51 21.06 -4.09
C ASP A 300 8.59 22.10 -3.40
N TYR A 301 7.27 21.92 -3.52
CA TYR A 301 6.30 22.79 -2.87
C TYR A 301 6.40 22.73 -1.33
N LEU A 302 6.36 21.55 -0.75
CA LEU A 302 6.43 21.39 0.70
C LEU A 302 7.78 21.89 1.28
N GLU A 303 8.88 21.69 0.56
CA GLU A 303 10.21 22.18 0.96
C GLU A 303 10.31 23.71 0.84
N THR A 304 9.88 24.29 -0.28
CA THR A 304 9.97 25.72 -0.55
C THR A 304 9.12 26.54 0.41
N GLU A 305 7.91 26.08 0.73
CA GLU A 305 7.01 26.74 1.68
C GLU A 305 7.34 26.43 3.15
N GLY A 306 8.34 25.57 3.41
CA GLY A 306 8.76 25.23 4.76
C GLY A 306 7.74 24.41 5.55
N PHE A 307 6.94 23.56 4.89
CA PHE A 307 5.89 22.77 5.56
C PHE A 307 6.38 21.54 6.33
N GLY A 308 7.70 21.31 6.44
CA GLY A 308 8.27 20.18 7.19
C GLY A 308 7.73 20.05 8.63
N PRO A 309 7.71 21.12 9.45
CA PRO A 309 7.11 21.12 10.79
C PRO A 309 5.61 20.78 10.77
N LYS A 310 4.87 21.27 9.78
CA LYS A 310 3.43 21.03 9.64
C LYS A 310 3.13 19.57 9.29
N VAL A 311 3.90 18.96 8.39
CA VAL A 311 3.80 17.53 8.07
C VAL A 311 3.99 16.70 9.35
N ARG A 312 5.04 17.01 10.14
CA ARG A 312 5.29 16.34 11.41
C ARG A 312 4.12 16.48 12.38
N GLU A 313 3.64 17.71 12.58
CA GLU A 313 2.51 18.01 13.49
C GLU A 313 1.25 17.22 13.09
N CYS A 314 0.89 17.23 11.80
CA CYS A 314 -0.29 16.55 11.30
C CYS A 314 -0.17 15.02 11.49
N LEU A 315 1.01 14.45 11.22
CA LEU A 315 1.25 13.02 11.38
C LEU A 315 1.22 12.59 12.86
N MET A 316 1.83 13.38 13.75
CA MET A 316 1.75 13.13 15.20
C MET A 316 0.31 13.15 15.70
N ARG A 317 -0.46 14.17 15.32
CA ARG A 317 -1.88 14.29 15.71
C ARG A 317 -2.70 13.11 15.19
N GLN A 318 -2.49 12.69 13.95
CA GLN A 318 -3.14 11.50 13.39
C GLN A 318 -2.80 10.24 14.16
N THR A 319 -1.51 10.01 14.47
CA THR A 319 -1.06 8.82 15.20
C THR A 319 -1.73 8.74 16.58
N VAL A 320 -1.77 9.84 17.33
CA VAL A 320 -2.44 9.91 18.63
C VAL A 320 -3.94 9.63 18.47
N ALA A 321 -4.62 10.28 17.50
CA ALA A 321 -6.05 10.09 17.29
C ALA A 321 -6.41 8.64 16.92
N MET A 322 -5.58 7.97 16.10
CA MET A 322 -5.79 6.57 15.75
C MET A 322 -5.58 5.64 16.94
N TYR A 323 -4.53 5.88 17.75
CA TYR A 323 -4.26 5.12 18.96
C TYR A 323 -5.40 5.23 19.98
N ASP A 324 -5.87 6.45 20.27
CA ASP A 324 -6.96 6.69 21.20
C ASP A 324 -8.27 6.00 20.75
N GLN A 325 -8.54 6.01 19.45
CA GLN A 325 -9.71 5.35 18.88
C GLN A 325 -9.61 3.82 18.94
N ALA A 326 -8.43 3.25 18.70
CA ALA A 326 -8.19 1.82 18.83
C ALA A 326 -8.42 1.37 20.28
N LYS A 327 -7.83 2.06 21.25
CA LYS A 327 -7.99 1.80 22.68
C LYS A 327 -9.44 1.92 23.16
N ALA A 328 -10.18 2.91 22.66
CA ALA A 328 -11.60 3.08 22.95
C ALA A 328 -12.48 1.95 22.37
N ALA A 329 -12.06 1.33 21.27
CA ALA A 329 -12.73 0.17 20.69
C ALA A 329 -12.49 -1.12 21.48
N GLU A 330 -11.29 -1.33 22.01
CA GLU A 330 -10.95 -2.47 22.86
C GLU A 330 -11.69 -2.43 24.20
N GLY A 331 -11.79 -1.27 24.82
CA GLY A 331 -12.52 -1.09 26.09
C GLY A 331 -14.03 -1.27 26.01
N ARG A 332 -14.59 -1.47 24.81
CA ARG A 332 -16.02 -1.73 24.57
C ARG A 332 -16.35 -3.21 24.30
N LYS A 333 -15.35 -4.06 24.18
CA LYS A 333 -15.48 -5.52 24.06
C LYS A 333 -15.40 -6.16 25.45
#